data_8d8165053ddb3e9c08fa2263c9101dc2
#
_entry.id   8d8165053ddb3e9c08fa2263c9101dc2
#
_cell.length_a   1.000
_cell.length_b   1.000
_cell.length_c   1.000
_cell.angle_alpha   90.00
_cell.angle_beta   90.00
_cell.angle_gamma   90.00
#
_symmetry.space_group_name_H-M   'P 1'
#
loop_
_entity.id
_entity.type
_entity.pdbx_description
1 polymer ?
#
loop_
_entity_poly.entity_id
_entity_poly.type
_entity_poly.pdbx_seq_one_letter_code
_entity_poly.pdbx_strand_id
1 'polypeptide(L)'
;MPFVTNEYHYIGAKSQHVEDWCRYPSSMDVRDFYGGDLQGVLDKMDYLEQLGVEVIYFNPLFVSPSNHKYDSQDYDHVDPHCGKIVKDGGRLLEDWETDNTHADRYILRTTDSENLEASDRLLIQVIEEAHKRGIRVILDGVFNHCGSFNKWLDRERIMKQARL
;
A
#
# COMPACT_ATOMS: atom_id res chain seq x y z
N MET A 1 -2.56 -4.20 -21.02
CA MET A 1 -3.11 -4.99 -19.91
C MET A 1 -3.10 -4.11 -18.69
N PRO A 2 -4.18 -3.95 -17.96
CA PRO A 2 -4.17 -3.20 -16.73
C PRO A 2 -3.23 -3.88 -15.72
N PHE A 3 -2.59 -3.10 -14.86
CA PHE A 3 -1.92 -3.62 -13.69
C PHE A 3 -2.94 -4.46 -12.90
N VAL A 4 -2.52 -5.60 -12.35
CA VAL A 4 -3.42 -6.52 -11.65
C VAL A 4 -4.10 -5.76 -10.50
N THR A 5 -5.42 -5.72 -10.55
CA THR A 5 -6.22 -5.10 -9.51
C THR A 5 -6.45 -6.12 -8.40
N ASN A 6 -5.77 -5.98 -7.29
CA ASN A 6 -6.22 -6.62 -6.07
C ASN A 6 -7.39 -5.82 -5.49
N GLU A 7 -8.51 -6.44 -5.18
CA GLU A 7 -9.63 -5.79 -4.53
C GLU A 7 -9.32 -5.59 -3.05
N TYR A 8 -8.99 -4.36 -2.65
CA TYR A 8 -8.73 -4.04 -1.25
C TYR A 8 -9.86 -3.19 -0.69
N HIS A 9 -10.40 -3.62 0.42
CA HIS A 9 -11.23 -2.80 1.28
C HIS A 9 -10.34 -2.21 2.38
N TYR A 10 -10.41 -0.93 2.52
CA TYR A 10 -9.63 -0.17 3.47
C TYR A 10 -10.59 0.52 4.45
N ILE A 11 -10.18 0.84 5.69
CA ILE A 11 -11.00 1.46 6.73
C ILE A 11 -12.15 2.30 6.15
N GLY A 12 -13.32 1.69 5.96
CA GLY A 12 -14.48 2.30 5.32
C GLY A 12 -14.35 2.66 3.83
N ALA A 13 -13.27 2.30 3.14
CA ALA A 13 -13.11 2.54 1.71
C ALA A 13 -13.35 1.26 0.92
N LYS A 14 -14.05 1.37 -0.20
CA LYS A 14 -14.25 0.30 -1.17
C LYS A 14 -13.15 0.37 -2.20
N SER A 15 -12.53 -0.77 -2.54
CA SER A 15 -11.71 -0.80 -3.74
C SER A 15 -12.59 -0.58 -4.94
N GLN A 16 -12.18 0.34 -5.82
CA GLN A 16 -12.89 0.67 -7.03
C GLN A 16 -12.36 -0.22 -8.16
N HIS A 17 -13.25 -1.00 -8.77
CA HIS A 17 -12.90 -1.68 -10.01
C HIS A 17 -12.94 -0.67 -11.15
N VAL A 18 -11.82 -0.46 -11.84
CA VAL A 18 -11.74 0.43 -12.99
C VAL A 18 -11.94 -0.40 -14.26
N GLU A 19 -13.16 -0.39 -14.77
CA GLU A 19 -13.51 -1.10 -16.01
C GLU A 19 -12.89 -0.44 -17.26
N ASP A 20 -12.80 0.88 -17.25
CA ASP A 20 -12.26 1.68 -18.36
C ASP A 20 -11.23 2.70 -17.85
N TRP A 21 -9.96 2.41 -18.03
CA TRP A 21 -8.85 3.27 -17.63
C TRP A 21 -8.73 4.57 -18.44
N CYS A 22 -9.53 4.74 -19.49
CA CYS A 22 -9.62 5.99 -20.25
C CYS A 22 -10.64 6.98 -19.66
N ARG A 23 -11.39 6.58 -18.63
CA ARG A 23 -12.35 7.43 -17.93
C ARG A 23 -11.83 7.83 -16.55
N TYR A 24 -12.27 8.99 -16.10
CA TYR A 24 -12.04 9.41 -14.72
C TYR A 24 -12.77 8.45 -13.75
N PRO A 25 -12.14 8.06 -12.63
CA PRO A 25 -12.83 7.33 -11.58
C PRO A 25 -14.00 8.16 -11.04
N SER A 26 -15.04 7.47 -10.60
CA SER A 26 -16.28 8.10 -10.13
C SER A 26 -16.15 8.86 -8.81
N SER A 27 -15.11 8.55 -8.04
CA SER A 27 -14.76 9.25 -6.79
C SER A 27 -13.26 9.50 -6.75
N MET A 28 -12.84 10.50 -5.98
CA MET A 28 -11.43 10.83 -5.74
C MET A 28 -11.17 10.97 -4.23
N ASP A 29 -11.79 10.11 -3.43
CA ASP A 29 -11.56 10.10 -1.98
C ASP A 29 -10.15 9.54 -1.72
N VAL A 30 -9.47 10.10 -0.73
CA VAL A 30 -8.14 9.65 -0.28
C VAL A 30 -8.13 8.20 0.23
N ARG A 31 -9.31 7.64 0.49
CA ARG A 31 -9.53 6.27 0.95
C ARG A 31 -9.92 5.30 -0.16
N ASP A 32 -10.06 5.76 -1.39
CA ASP A 32 -10.36 4.91 -2.54
C ASP A 32 -9.07 4.33 -3.13
N PHE A 33 -9.02 3.02 -3.28
CA PHE A 33 -7.89 2.31 -3.88
C PHE A 33 -8.31 1.74 -5.22
N TYR A 34 -7.54 2.01 -6.27
CA TYR A 34 -7.87 1.67 -7.65
C TYR A 34 -7.05 0.50 -8.20
N GLY A 35 -6.26 -0.11 -7.35
CA GLY A 35 -5.38 -1.20 -7.72
C GLY A 35 -4.00 -0.74 -8.19
N GLY A 36 -3.17 -1.74 -8.49
CA GLY A 36 -1.74 -1.56 -8.75
C GLY A 36 -0.92 -1.79 -7.49
N ASP A 37 0.07 -2.66 -7.61
CA ASP A 37 0.96 -3.04 -6.52
C ASP A 37 2.38 -3.27 -7.04
N LEU A 38 3.31 -3.57 -6.15
CA LEU A 38 4.70 -3.86 -6.49
C LEU A 38 4.85 -5.10 -7.37
N GLN A 39 3.93 -6.08 -7.29
CA GLN A 39 3.94 -7.22 -8.18
C GLN A 39 3.63 -6.78 -9.62
N GLY A 40 2.66 -5.91 -9.81
CA GLY A 40 2.33 -5.34 -11.13
C GLY A 40 3.50 -4.56 -11.73
N VAL A 41 4.26 -3.83 -10.90
CA VAL A 41 5.50 -3.17 -11.34
C VAL A 41 6.52 -4.20 -11.80
N LEU A 42 6.75 -5.26 -11.00
CA LEU A 42 7.67 -6.35 -11.33
C LEU A 42 7.29 -7.03 -12.66
N ASP A 43 6.01 -7.33 -12.85
CA ASP A 43 5.47 -7.94 -14.07
C ASP A 43 5.64 -7.06 -15.31
N LYS A 44 5.86 -5.75 -15.12
CA LYS A 44 6.02 -4.76 -16.19
C LYS A 44 7.46 -4.25 -16.38
N MET A 45 8.44 -4.83 -15.70
CA MET A 45 9.84 -4.39 -15.81
C MET A 45 10.37 -4.42 -17.24
N ASP A 46 10.07 -5.48 -18.01
CA ASP A 46 10.51 -5.58 -19.40
C ASP A 46 9.88 -4.48 -20.29
N TYR A 47 8.61 -4.13 -20.02
CA TYR A 47 7.95 -3.04 -20.71
C TYR A 47 8.61 -1.69 -20.35
N LEU A 48 8.95 -1.46 -19.09
CA LEU A 48 9.60 -0.22 -18.66
C LEU A 48 11.01 -0.08 -19.27
N GLU A 49 11.75 -1.18 -19.36
CA GLU A 49 13.05 -1.24 -20.02
C GLU A 49 12.92 -0.92 -21.51
N GLN A 50 11.98 -1.54 -22.23
CA GLN A 50 11.70 -1.30 -23.65
C GLN A 50 11.27 0.15 -23.92
N LEU A 51 10.59 0.78 -22.97
CA LEU A 51 10.18 2.18 -23.05
C LEU A 51 11.36 3.13 -22.82
N GLY A 52 12.53 2.64 -22.38
CA GLY A 52 13.70 3.45 -22.10
C GLY A 52 13.64 4.17 -20.74
N VAL A 53 12.92 3.62 -19.76
CA VAL A 53 12.87 4.18 -18.42
C VAL A 53 14.22 4.00 -17.73
N GLU A 54 14.82 5.08 -17.25
CA GLU A 54 16.10 5.07 -16.52
C GLU A 54 15.92 5.15 -15.01
N VAL A 55 14.77 5.64 -14.55
CA VAL A 55 14.47 5.85 -13.12
C VAL A 55 13.00 5.57 -12.85
N ILE A 56 12.71 4.80 -11.80
CA ILE A 56 11.37 4.68 -11.22
C ILE A 56 11.36 5.49 -9.93
N TYR A 57 10.47 6.46 -9.85
CA TYR A 57 10.18 7.20 -8.63
C TYR A 57 8.87 6.68 -8.03
N PHE A 58 8.93 6.10 -6.84
CA PHE A 58 7.74 5.70 -6.11
C PHE A 58 7.28 6.83 -5.19
N ASN A 59 5.99 7.16 -5.24
CA ASN A 59 5.33 7.83 -4.13
C ASN A 59 5.54 7.00 -2.85
N PRO A 60 5.27 7.56 -1.65
CA PRO A 60 5.50 6.82 -0.41
C PRO A 60 4.89 5.42 -0.45
N LEU A 61 5.68 4.41 -0.09
CA LEU A 61 5.27 3.00 -0.05
C LEU A 61 5.07 2.47 1.38
N PHE A 62 5.37 3.29 2.37
CA PHE A 62 5.27 2.93 3.77
C PHE A 62 3.82 2.69 4.20
N VAL A 63 3.65 1.89 5.28
CA VAL A 63 2.32 1.62 5.84
C VAL A 63 1.59 2.92 6.14
N SER A 64 0.42 3.09 5.54
CA SER A 64 -0.37 4.32 5.64
C SER A 64 -1.84 4.06 5.34
N PRO A 65 -2.75 4.75 6.04
CA PRO A 65 -4.18 4.59 5.86
C PRO A 65 -4.75 5.19 4.58
N SER A 66 -4.06 6.06 3.88
CA SER A 66 -4.54 6.68 2.66
C SER A 66 -3.94 6.08 1.38
N ASN A 67 -4.58 6.32 0.24
CA ASN A 67 -4.07 5.92 -1.06
C ASN A 67 -2.82 6.70 -1.48
N HIS A 68 -2.69 7.96 -1.05
CA HIS A 68 -1.52 8.80 -1.35
C HIS A 68 -0.31 8.52 -0.44
N LYS A 69 -0.50 7.82 0.68
CA LYS A 69 0.55 7.33 1.59
C LYS A 69 1.39 8.39 2.32
N TYR A 70 1.01 9.69 2.26
CA TYR A 70 1.74 10.74 2.97
C TYR A 70 1.41 10.81 4.47
N ASP A 71 0.39 10.13 4.97
CA ASP A 71 0.02 10.00 6.38
C ASP A 71 0.60 8.72 7.00
N SER A 72 1.93 8.59 6.97
CA SER A 72 2.64 7.36 7.35
C SER A 72 2.29 6.89 8.76
N GLN A 73 1.87 5.61 8.84
CA GLN A 73 1.62 4.89 10.07
C GLN A 73 2.89 4.22 10.59
N ASP A 74 3.65 3.62 9.70
CA ASP A 74 4.91 2.93 9.98
C ASP A 74 5.93 3.28 8.90
N TYR A 75 7.13 3.69 9.29
CA TYR A 75 8.23 4.01 8.38
C TYR A 75 9.20 2.84 8.16
N ASP A 76 9.05 1.76 8.92
CA ASP A 76 10.02 0.67 8.88
C ASP A 76 9.65 -0.38 7.82
N HIS A 77 8.39 -0.40 7.36
CA HIS A 77 7.87 -1.44 6.48
C HIS A 77 7.08 -0.88 5.31
N VAL A 78 7.12 -1.63 4.20
CA VAL A 78 6.25 -1.41 3.03
C VAL A 78 4.81 -1.78 3.38
N ASP A 79 3.86 -0.94 2.98
CA ASP A 79 2.44 -1.22 3.15
C ASP A 79 2.03 -2.50 2.40
N PRO A 80 1.46 -3.49 3.09
CA PRO A 80 1.03 -4.74 2.47
C PRO A 80 -0.02 -4.56 1.36
N HIS A 81 -0.75 -3.44 1.33
CA HIS A 81 -1.67 -3.14 0.24
C HIS A 81 -0.96 -2.74 -1.07
N CYS A 82 0.28 -2.24 -0.98
CA CYS A 82 1.16 -2.05 -2.14
C CYS A 82 2.11 -3.24 -2.35
N GLY A 83 2.37 -3.98 -1.27
CA GLY A 83 3.28 -5.11 -1.21
C GLY A 83 2.58 -6.46 -1.39
N LYS A 84 2.65 -7.29 -0.35
CA LYS A 84 2.10 -8.65 -0.37
C LYS A 84 1.37 -8.99 0.91
N ILE A 85 0.07 -9.30 0.80
CA ILE A 85 -0.73 -9.83 1.89
C ILE A 85 -0.65 -11.36 1.86
N VAL A 86 -0.10 -11.97 2.91
CA VAL A 86 -0.01 -13.43 3.08
C VAL A 86 -1.00 -13.94 4.13
N LYS A 87 -1.30 -13.12 5.13
CA LYS A 87 -2.37 -13.36 6.09
C LYS A 87 -3.46 -12.33 5.92
N ASP A 88 -4.67 -12.79 5.70
CA ASP A 88 -5.86 -11.95 5.54
C ASP A 88 -7.02 -12.53 6.34
N GLY A 89 -7.86 -11.66 6.87
CA GLY A 89 -9.02 -12.05 7.67
C GLY A 89 -9.54 -10.90 8.51
N GLY A 90 -10.48 -11.22 9.37
CA GLY A 90 -11.11 -10.23 10.22
C GLY A 90 -12.21 -9.43 9.51
N ARG A 91 -12.87 -8.58 10.28
CA ARG A 91 -14.01 -7.78 9.86
C ARG A 91 -13.55 -6.52 9.13
N LEU A 92 -14.28 -6.14 8.09
CA LEU A 92 -14.23 -4.79 7.54
C LEU A 92 -15.12 -3.87 8.36
N LEU A 93 -14.77 -2.58 8.42
CA LEU A 93 -15.69 -1.57 8.94
C LEU A 93 -16.83 -1.36 7.95
N GLU A 94 -18.02 -1.18 8.49
CA GLU A 94 -19.16 -0.74 7.70
C GLU A 94 -19.04 0.77 7.38
N ASP A 95 -19.68 1.23 6.32
CA ASP A 95 -19.59 2.62 5.83
C ASP A 95 -19.95 3.68 6.90
N TRP A 96 -20.73 3.30 7.91
CA TRP A 96 -21.18 4.18 9.00
C TRP A 96 -20.34 4.05 10.28
N GLU A 97 -19.41 3.11 10.36
CA GLU A 97 -18.56 2.91 11.54
C GLU A 97 -17.40 3.91 11.54
N THR A 98 -17.16 4.53 12.69
CA THR A 98 -16.09 5.50 12.90
C THR A 98 -15.04 5.04 13.89
N ASP A 99 -15.24 3.88 14.54
CA ASP A 99 -14.29 3.32 15.51
C ASP A 99 -13.29 2.38 14.80
N ASN A 100 -12.11 2.92 14.51
CA ASN A 100 -11.04 2.20 13.84
C ASN A 100 -10.47 1.03 14.65
N THR A 101 -10.75 0.94 15.95
CA THR A 101 -10.33 -0.21 16.77
C THR A 101 -11.02 -1.50 16.36
N HIS A 102 -12.10 -1.43 15.59
CA HIS A 102 -12.83 -2.56 15.03
C HIS A 102 -12.43 -2.88 13.59
N ALA A 103 -11.43 -2.23 13.03
CA ALA A 103 -10.93 -2.49 11.69
C ALA A 103 -10.00 -3.72 11.66
N ASP A 104 -10.49 -4.87 12.11
CA ASP A 104 -9.68 -6.07 12.36
C ASP A 104 -8.86 -6.49 11.15
N ARG A 105 -9.44 -6.41 9.94
CA ARG A 105 -8.76 -6.78 8.70
C ARG A 105 -7.62 -5.81 8.37
N TYR A 106 -7.87 -4.52 8.48
CA TYR A 106 -6.82 -3.53 8.26
C TYR A 106 -5.68 -3.70 9.27
N ILE A 107 -6.04 -3.86 10.55
CA ILE A 107 -5.06 -4.06 11.64
C ILE A 107 -4.22 -5.31 11.34
N LEU A 108 -4.85 -6.44 11.03
CA LEU A 108 -4.13 -7.68 10.68
C LEU A 108 -3.20 -7.47 9.49
N ARG A 109 -3.68 -6.85 8.41
CA ARG A 109 -2.86 -6.63 7.21
C ARG A 109 -1.64 -5.77 7.48
N THR A 110 -1.78 -4.70 8.27
CA THR A 110 -0.76 -3.66 8.45
C THR A 110 0.12 -3.83 9.69
N THR A 111 -0.13 -4.85 10.52
CA THR A 111 0.64 -5.09 11.76
C THR A 111 1.19 -6.52 11.89
N ASP A 112 0.70 -7.46 11.10
CA ASP A 112 1.23 -8.84 11.12
C ASP A 112 2.62 -8.88 10.47
N SER A 113 3.58 -9.46 11.19
CA SER A 113 4.99 -9.48 10.76
C SER A 113 5.20 -10.23 9.44
N GLU A 114 4.42 -11.29 9.16
CA GLU A 114 4.56 -12.03 7.90
C GLU A 114 4.11 -11.20 6.70
N ASN A 115 3.06 -10.38 6.85
CA ASN A 115 2.63 -9.45 5.82
C ASN A 115 3.67 -8.36 5.58
N LEU A 116 4.20 -7.76 6.66
CA LEU A 116 5.19 -6.71 6.59
C LEU A 116 6.47 -7.20 5.92
N GLU A 117 7.03 -8.31 6.40
CA GLU A 117 8.25 -8.91 5.83
C GLU A 117 8.08 -9.40 4.38
N ALA A 118 6.89 -9.93 4.03
CA ALA A 118 6.61 -10.35 2.66
C ALA A 118 6.58 -9.15 1.71
N SER A 119 6.07 -8.02 2.19
CA SER A 119 6.01 -6.76 1.42
C SER A 119 7.38 -6.15 1.23
N ASP A 120 8.21 -6.14 2.28
CA ASP A 120 9.59 -5.68 2.20
C ASP A 120 10.41 -6.52 1.22
N ARG A 121 10.26 -7.85 1.28
CA ARG A 121 10.92 -8.76 0.33
C ARG A 121 10.51 -8.50 -1.12
N LEU A 122 9.24 -8.19 -1.35
CA LEU A 122 8.77 -7.87 -2.71
C LEU A 122 9.37 -6.56 -3.22
N LEU A 123 9.50 -5.52 -2.37
CA LEU A 123 10.17 -4.28 -2.76
C LEU A 123 11.65 -4.53 -3.10
N ILE A 124 12.34 -5.37 -2.30
CA ILE A 124 13.73 -5.75 -2.59
C ILE A 124 13.83 -6.40 -3.98
N GLN A 125 12.93 -7.34 -4.31
CA GLN A 125 12.87 -7.96 -5.64
C GLN A 125 12.66 -6.95 -6.76
N VAL A 126 11.74 -5.99 -6.58
CA VAL A 126 11.49 -4.90 -7.56
C VAL A 126 12.77 -4.08 -7.78
N ILE A 127 13.47 -3.71 -6.71
CA ILE A 127 14.71 -2.95 -6.78
C ILE A 127 15.81 -3.74 -7.50
N GLU A 128 15.97 -5.02 -7.16
CA GLU A 128 16.96 -5.90 -7.79
C GLU A 128 16.69 -6.08 -9.29
N GLU A 129 15.44 -6.30 -9.68
CA GLU A 129 15.06 -6.45 -11.08
C GLU A 129 15.20 -5.15 -11.88
N ALA A 130 14.91 -4.00 -11.27
CA ALA A 130 15.17 -2.69 -11.86
C ALA A 130 16.68 -2.48 -12.08
N HIS A 131 17.50 -2.74 -11.07
CA HIS A 131 18.95 -2.57 -11.14
C HIS A 131 19.61 -3.48 -12.18
N LYS A 132 19.14 -4.73 -12.36
CA LYS A 132 19.63 -5.63 -13.43
C LYS A 132 19.43 -5.06 -14.82
N ARG A 133 18.44 -4.17 -15.00
CA ARG A 133 18.12 -3.48 -16.25
C ARG A 133 18.71 -2.08 -16.34
N GLY A 134 19.54 -1.69 -15.37
CA GLY A 134 20.11 -0.33 -15.29
C GLY A 134 19.11 0.75 -14.87
N ILE A 135 17.93 0.37 -14.39
CA ILE A 135 16.89 1.29 -13.93
C ILE A 135 17.13 1.61 -12.46
N ARG A 136 17.25 2.88 -12.11
CA ARG A 136 17.39 3.34 -10.72
C ARG A 136 16.03 3.44 -10.05
N VAL A 137 16.01 3.24 -8.73
CA VAL A 137 14.78 3.37 -7.91
C VAL A 137 14.96 4.50 -6.91
N ILE A 138 13.97 5.38 -6.81
CA ILE A 138 13.88 6.45 -5.83
C ILE A 138 12.61 6.22 -5.01
N LEU A 139 12.74 6.27 -3.69
CA LEU A 139 11.62 6.17 -2.75
C LEU A 139 11.33 7.55 -2.15
N ASP A 140 10.07 7.95 -2.14
CA ASP A 140 9.64 9.18 -1.47
C ASP A 140 9.66 8.98 0.05
N GLY A 141 10.35 9.86 0.75
CA GLY A 141 10.44 9.88 2.20
C GLY A 141 9.63 11.01 2.82
N VAL A 142 8.60 10.68 3.59
CA VAL A 142 7.75 11.65 4.29
C VAL A 142 8.41 12.04 5.62
N PHE A 143 9.35 12.99 5.60
CA PHE A 143 10.12 13.38 6.79
C PHE A 143 9.54 14.59 7.54
N ASN A 144 8.61 15.33 6.93
CA ASN A 144 8.06 16.55 7.51
C ASN A 144 7.01 16.28 8.61
N HIS A 145 6.27 15.19 8.50
CA HIS A 145 5.17 14.83 9.41
C HIS A 145 4.91 13.32 9.37
N CYS A 146 4.08 12.85 10.30
CA CYS A 146 3.52 11.50 10.29
C CYS A 146 1.99 11.55 10.35
N GLY A 147 1.33 10.44 10.03
CA GLY A 147 -0.11 10.30 10.13
C GLY A 147 -0.59 10.17 11.60
N SER A 148 -1.90 10.37 11.81
CA SER A 148 -2.54 10.18 13.12
C SER A 148 -2.53 8.70 13.56
N PHE A 149 -2.39 7.79 12.63
CA PHE A 149 -2.25 6.33 12.84
C PHE A 149 -0.82 5.90 13.17
N ASN A 150 0.13 6.84 13.19
CA ASN A 150 1.54 6.51 13.35
C ASN A 150 1.78 5.71 14.63
N LYS A 151 2.55 4.62 14.52
CA LYS A 151 2.82 3.67 15.62
C LYS A 151 3.48 4.29 16.85
N TRP A 152 4.19 5.41 16.69
CA TRP A 152 4.81 6.13 17.82
C TRP A 152 3.78 6.91 18.60
N LEU A 153 2.74 7.44 17.97
CA LEU A 153 1.67 8.21 18.61
C LEU A 153 0.53 7.29 19.09
N ASP A 154 0.23 6.24 18.34
CA ASP A 154 -0.86 5.27 18.57
C ASP A 154 -2.18 5.95 18.98
N ARG A 155 -2.47 7.11 18.38
CA ARG A 155 -3.64 7.93 18.71
C ARG A 155 -4.95 7.16 18.52
N GLU A 156 -5.02 6.35 17.48
CA GLU A 156 -6.18 5.54 17.14
C GLU A 156 -6.20 4.18 17.88
N ARG A 157 -5.22 3.92 18.74
CA ARG A 157 -5.08 2.70 19.56
C ARG A 157 -5.05 1.39 18.78
N ILE A 158 -4.64 1.45 17.54
CA ILE A 158 -4.55 0.29 16.63
C ILE A 158 -3.41 -0.65 17.06
N MET A 159 -2.28 -0.08 17.44
CA MET A 159 -1.07 -0.84 17.77
C MET A 159 -1.16 -1.59 19.10
N LYS A 160 -1.99 -1.12 20.03
CA LYS A 160 -2.19 -1.82 21.32
C LYS A 160 -2.87 -3.16 21.17
N GLN A 161 -3.72 -3.32 20.17
CA GLN A 161 -4.41 -4.58 19.89
C GLN A 161 -3.50 -5.61 19.19
N ALA A 162 -2.51 -5.15 18.43
CA ALA A 162 -1.58 -6.02 17.71
C ALA A 162 -0.53 -6.69 18.62
N ARG A 163 -0.40 -6.26 19.87
CA ARG A 163 0.60 -6.78 20.83
C ARG A 163 0.03 -7.82 21.82
N LEU A 164 -1.21 -8.23 21.66
CA LEU A 164 -1.84 -9.30 22.43
C LEU A 164 -1.91 -10.59 21.62
#